data_13645a4abb4314b2dce987848f011955
#
_entry.id   13645a4abb4314b2dce987848f011955
#
_cell.length_a   1.000
_cell.length_b   1.000
_cell.length_c   1.000
_cell.angle_alpha   90.00
_cell.angle_beta   90.00
_cell.angle_gamma   90.00
#
_symmetry.space_group_name_H-M   'P 1'
#
loop_
_entity.id
_entity.type
_entity.pdbx_description
1 polymer ?
#
loop_
_entity_poly.entity_id
_entity_poly.type
_entity_poly.pdbx_seq_one_letter_code
_entity_poly.pdbx_strand_id
1 'polypeptide(L)'
;MTESIQLSQFEFIRASGPDARTFLQGQVTCDTTQITPTQSVLGALCNLKGRVIADFRAAQVGEDIVLKVGTGLAEPVLAVLKKYAVFSKLTLSKDDELAVLGLLVRGKGEDDAQSDTLPSGPHAVTSLGEGVLAIDAGCSDEGTRCVELWGNGPSIEASAALQTSSDARTPNKTVAVATISDWTRLEILSGVIHITPALSEEYTPAQLNYDISGVVNFKKGCYTGQEIVARMFYRSTPKKRLYPLHAEIPLASDAELNDSASETTIKPLAIAGNAMLALLDTDPLAREITLASEASVKLAVKEPDYFTK
;
A
#
# COMPACT_ATOMS: atom_id res chain seq x y z
N MET A 1 -2.03 1.16 22.79
CA MET A 1 -2.36 -0.29 22.63
C MET A 1 -1.95 -0.72 21.24
N THR A 2 -1.20 -1.81 21.14
CA THR A 2 -0.71 -2.34 19.85
C THR A 2 -1.33 -3.71 19.58
N GLU A 3 -1.87 -3.93 18.40
CA GLU A 3 -2.48 -5.18 17.96
C GLU A 3 -1.72 -5.69 16.73
N SER A 4 -1.45 -6.98 16.65
CA SER A 4 -0.73 -7.61 15.54
C SER A 4 -1.66 -8.39 14.62
N ILE A 5 -1.39 -8.36 13.31
CA ILE A 5 -2.20 -8.97 12.25
C ILE A 5 -1.28 -9.63 11.24
N GLN A 6 -1.51 -10.91 10.93
CA GLN A 6 -0.80 -11.56 9.83
C GLN A 6 -1.30 -11.02 8.48
N LEU A 7 -0.40 -10.44 7.68
CA LEU A 7 -0.72 -9.87 6.36
C LEU A 7 -0.40 -10.88 5.24
N SER A 8 -1.19 -11.94 5.16
CA SER A 8 -0.99 -13.03 4.18
C SER A 8 -1.31 -12.65 2.73
N GLN A 9 -1.85 -11.46 2.49
CA GLN A 9 -2.16 -10.94 1.16
C GLN A 9 -0.96 -10.38 0.40
N PHE A 10 0.26 -10.56 0.90
CA PHE A 10 1.48 -10.08 0.25
C PHE A 10 2.50 -11.19 0.03
N GLU A 11 3.33 -10.97 -0.99
CA GLU A 11 4.50 -11.79 -1.37
C GLU A 11 5.72 -10.89 -1.50
N PHE A 12 6.90 -11.50 -1.50
CA PHE A 12 8.15 -10.77 -1.62
C PHE A 12 8.96 -11.17 -2.84
N ILE A 13 9.60 -10.16 -3.45
CA ILE A 13 10.58 -10.31 -4.53
C ILE A 13 11.89 -9.74 -4.03
N ARG A 14 12.97 -10.51 -4.12
CA ARG A 14 14.32 -10.08 -3.78
C ARG A 14 15.11 -9.79 -5.04
N ALA A 15 15.76 -8.62 -5.05
CA ALA A 15 16.72 -8.22 -6.07
C ALA A 15 18.10 -8.07 -5.40
N SER A 16 19.00 -9.00 -5.69
CA SER A 16 20.34 -9.10 -5.11
C SER A 16 21.42 -8.83 -6.15
N GLY A 17 22.51 -8.26 -5.72
CA GLY A 17 23.69 -8.02 -6.56
C GLY A 17 23.96 -6.55 -6.86
N PRO A 18 25.17 -6.25 -7.40
CA PRO A 18 25.66 -4.87 -7.51
C PRO A 18 24.83 -3.97 -8.42
N ASP A 19 24.14 -4.55 -9.41
CA ASP A 19 23.35 -3.79 -10.37
C ASP A 19 21.86 -3.68 -9.96
N ALA A 20 21.43 -4.30 -8.85
CA ALA A 20 20.01 -4.39 -8.47
C ALA A 20 19.32 -3.02 -8.40
N ARG A 21 19.91 -2.05 -7.70
CA ARG A 21 19.38 -0.70 -7.55
C ARG A 21 19.28 0.03 -8.90
N THR A 22 20.36 0.01 -9.69
CA THR A 22 20.42 0.69 -10.98
C THR A 22 19.46 0.05 -11.99
N PHE A 23 19.37 -1.26 -11.99
CA PHE A 23 18.43 -1.98 -12.83
C PHE A 23 16.98 -1.61 -12.49
N LEU A 24 16.60 -1.70 -11.21
CA LEU A 24 15.25 -1.33 -10.77
C LEU A 24 14.94 0.13 -11.09
N GLN A 25 15.92 1.05 -10.96
CA GLN A 25 15.75 2.45 -11.34
C GLN A 25 15.26 2.63 -12.78
N GLY A 26 15.69 1.78 -13.70
CA GLY A 26 15.26 1.79 -15.11
C GLY A 26 13.93 1.04 -15.39
N GLN A 27 13.34 0.39 -14.39
CA GLN A 27 12.13 -0.43 -14.60
C GLN A 27 10.89 0.11 -13.89
N VAL A 28 11.05 0.75 -12.73
CA VAL A 28 9.94 1.08 -11.83
C VAL A 28 9.70 2.59 -11.74
N THR A 29 8.53 2.98 -11.27
CA THR A 29 8.07 4.38 -11.23
C THR A 29 8.70 5.21 -10.13
N CYS A 30 9.14 4.60 -9.02
CA CYS A 30 9.76 5.28 -7.89
C CYS A 30 11.25 5.53 -8.10
N ASP A 31 11.82 6.45 -7.34
CA ASP A 31 13.25 6.68 -7.29
C ASP A 31 13.92 5.72 -6.31
N THR A 32 14.59 4.68 -6.84
CA THR A 32 15.25 3.65 -6.05
C THR A 32 16.46 4.17 -5.26
N THR A 33 16.97 5.36 -5.58
CA THR A 33 18.07 5.98 -4.81
C THR A 33 17.61 6.44 -3.43
N GLN A 34 16.29 6.62 -3.25
CA GLN A 34 15.68 6.98 -1.97
C GLN A 34 15.48 5.77 -1.03
N ILE A 35 15.68 4.54 -1.51
CA ILE A 35 15.67 3.35 -0.65
C ILE A 35 16.95 3.35 0.18
N THR A 36 16.83 3.48 1.49
CA THR A 36 17.95 3.47 2.43
C THR A 36 17.66 2.55 3.61
N PRO A 37 18.62 2.26 4.49
CA PRO A 37 18.35 1.49 5.70
C PRO A 37 17.27 2.10 6.61
N THR A 38 16.97 3.40 6.45
CA THR A 38 15.99 4.13 7.28
C THR A 38 14.78 4.62 6.50
N GLN A 39 14.70 4.35 5.18
CA GLN A 39 13.60 4.82 4.34
C GLN A 39 13.21 3.77 3.30
N SER A 40 11.94 3.38 3.29
CA SER A 40 11.30 2.62 2.22
C SER A 40 10.64 3.55 1.21
N VAL A 41 10.31 3.04 0.03
CA VAL A 41 9.58 3.80 -0.99
C VAL A 41 8.39 2.99 -1.52
N LEU A 42 7.35 3.68 -1.92
CA LEU A 42 6.27 3.11 -2.72
C LEU A 42 6.63 3.25 -4.20
N GLY A 43 6.24 2.27 -5.00
CA GLY A 43 6.46 2.29 -6.43
C GLY A 43 5.48 1.39 -7.17
N ALA A 44 5.55 1.44 -8.50
CA ALA A 44 4.78 0.56 -9.36
C ALA A 44 5.64 0.09 -10.54
N LEU A 45 5.31 -1.08 -11.07
CA LEU A 45 5.77 -1.55 -12.37
C LEU A 45 4.64 -1.34 -13.37
N CYS A 46 4.95 -0.67 -14.49
CA CYS A 46 4.01 -0.41 -15.56
C CYS A 46 4.41 -1.18 -16.83
N ASN A 47 3.42 -1.53 -17.64
CA ASN A 47 3.66 -2.03 -18.98
C ASN A 47 3.94 -0.88 -19.97
N LEU A 48 4.31 -1.21 -21.20
CA LEU A 48 4.60 -0.21 -22.26
C LEU A 48 3.41 0.67 -22.65
N LYS A 49 2.17 0.26 -22.28
CA LYS A 49 0.95 1.06 -22.48
C LYS A 49 0.65 1.99 -21.29
N GLY A 50 1.56 2.06 -20.29
CA GLY A 50 1.37 2.87 -19.09
C GLY A 50 0.30 2.32 -18.13
N ARG A 51 -0.03 1.04 -18.20
CA ARG A 51 -0.93 0.37 -17.24
C ARG A 51 -0.12 -0.24 -16.11
N VAL A 52 -0.64 -0.17 -14.90
CA VAL A 52 0.00 -0.70 -13.70
C VAL A 52 -0.09 -2.23 -13.68
N ILE A 53 1.05 -2.92 -13.69
CA ILE A 53 1.13 -4.37 -13.52
C ILE A 53 1.02 -4.73 -12.05
N ALA A 54 1.78 -4.03 -11.20
CA ALA A 54 1.78 -4.19 -9.76
C ALA A 54 2.22 -2.89 -9.09
N ASP A 55 1.68 -2.60 -7.92
CA ASP A 55 2.27 -1.70 -6.95
C ASP A 55 3.17 -2.48 -5.99
N PHE A 56 4.05 -1.79 -5.30
CA PHE A 56 4.90 -2.39 -4.30
C PHE A 56 5.40 -1.36 -3.29
N ARG A 57 5.78 -1.85 -2.12
CA ARG A 57 6.73 -1.16 -1.22
C ARG A 57 8.11 -1.77 -1.42
N ALA A 58 9.13 -0.93 -1.55
CA ALA A 58 10.52 -1.37 -1.63
C ALA A 58 11.29 -0.93 -0.40
N ALA A 59 12.03 -1.85 0.20
CA ALA A 59 12.93 -1.59 1.33
C ALA A 59 14.28 -2.28 1.12
N GLN A 60 15.29 -1.79 1.83
CA GLN A 60 16.60 -2.41 1.87
C GLN A 60 16.63 -3.47 3.00
N VAL A 61 16.94 -4.72 2.66
CA VAL A 61 17.11 -5.84 3.59
C VAL A 61 18.53 -6.35 3.45
N GLY A 62 19.40 -6.01 4.40
CA GLY A 62 20.84 -6.21 4.25
C GLY A 62 21.39 -5.37 3.08
N GLU A 63 22.00 -6.02 2.10
CA GLU A 63 22.52 -5.38 0.89
C GLU A 63 21.51 -5.40 -0.28
N ASP A 64 20.43 -6.17 -0.15
CA ASP A 64 19.45 -6.41 -1.20
C ASP A 64 18.31 -5.38 -1.17
N ILE A 65 17.63 -5.25 -2.30
CA ILE A 65 16.34 -4.54 -2.39
C ILE A 65 15.23 -5.57 -2.44
N VAL A 66 14.26 -5.42 -1.55
CA VAL A 66 13.10 -6.30 -1.47
C VAL A 66 11.85 -5.52 -1.80
N LEU A 67 11.01 -6.10 -2.67
CA LEU A 67 9.72 -5.55 -3.08
C LEU A 67 8.61 -6.39 -2.44
N LYS A 68 7.73 -5.78 -1.65
CA LYS A 68 6.48 -6.38 -1.18
C LYS A 68 5.39 -6.10 -2.21
N VAL A 69 4.81 -7.11 -2.80
CA VAL A 69 3.74 -7.05 -3.82
C VAL A 69 2.50 -7.79 -3.36
N GLY A 70 1.36 -7.56 -3.98
CA GLY A 70 0.15 -8.35 -3.74
C GLY A 70 0.34 -9.83 -4.09
N THR A 71 -0.30 -10.73 -3.34
CA THR A 71 -0.27 -12.19 -3.57
C THR A 71 -0.71 -12.52 -5.01
N GLY A 72 0.04 -13.41 -5.65
CA GLY A 72 -0.14 -13.84 -7.03
C GLY A 72 0.52 -12.92 -8.06
N LEU A 73 1.21 -11.85 -7.63
CA LEU A 73 1.90 -10.91 -8.53
C LEU A 73 3.42 -11.09 -8.57
N ALA A 74 4.02 -11.83 -7.63
CA ALA A 74 5.47 -12.01 -7.62
C ALA A 74 5.99 -12.63 -8.93
N GLU A 75 5.41 -13.73 -9.38
CA GLU A 75 5.82 -14.39 -10.63
C GLU A 75 5.56 -13.54 -11.89
N PRO A 76 4.39 -12.92 -12.09
CA PRO A 76 4.19 -11.97 -13.19
C PRO A 76 5.19 -10.82 -13.21
N VAL A 77 5.49 -10.21 -12.06
CA VAL A 77 6.48 -9.13 -11.93
C VAL A 77 7.87 -9.64 -12.28
N LEU A 78 8.27 -10.78 -11.72
CA LEU A 78 9.56 -11.44 -12.03
C LEU A 78 9.70 -11.76 -13.52
N ALA A 79 8.64 -12.26 -14.16
CA ALA A 79 8.63 -12.57 -15.58
C ALA A 79 8.88 -11.31 -16.45
N VAL A 80 8.34 -10.18 -16.05
CA VAL A 80 8.58 -8.89 -16.74
C VAL A 80 10.01 -8.42 -16.49
N LEU A 81 10.45 -8.34 -15.23
CA LEU A 81 11.78 -7.83 -14.89
C LEU A 81 12.91 -8.66 -15.49
N LYS A 82 12.80 -10.00 -15.46
CA LYS A 82 13.82 -10.92 -16.02
C LYS A 82 14.06 -10.71 -17.51
N LYS A 83 13.07 -10.25 -18.28
CA LYS A 83 13.26 -9.94 -19.72
C LYS A 83 14.27 -8.82 -19.96
N TYR A 84 14.39 -7.88 -19.03
CA TYR A 84 15.28 -6.72 -19.14
C TYR A 84 16.59 -6.90 -18.34
N ALA A 85 16.70 -7.94 -17.53
CA ALA A 85 17.84 -8.15 -16.62
C ALA A 85 19.05 -8.85 -17.28
N VAL A 86 18.96 -9.26 -18.57
CA VAL A 86 19.90 -10.16 -19.24
C VAL A 86 21.37 -9.72 -19.15
N PHE A 87 21.63 -8.40 -19.14
CA PHE A 87 22.99 -7.86 -19.10
C PHE A 87 23.36 -7.26 -17.74
N SER A 88 22.50 -7.40 -16.74
CA SER A 88 22.72 -6.84 -15.41
C SER A 88 23.24 -7.90 -14.44
N LYS A 89 24.19 -7.53 -13.60
CA LYS A 89 24.76 -8.41 -12.57
C LYS A 89 23.85 -8.40 -11.34
N LEU A 90 22.70 -9.04 -11.47
CA LEU A 90 21.73 -9.21 -10.39
C LEU A 90 21.03 -10.56 -10.47
N THR A 91 20.48 -10.96 -9.35
CA THR A 91 19.54 -12.09 -9.24
C THR A 91 18.16 -11.57 -8.83
N LEU A 92 17.13 -12.04 -9.49
CA LEU A 92 15.73 -11.75 -9.17
C LEU A 92 15.03 -13.06 -8.83
N SER A 93 14.50 -13.15 -7.62
CA SER A 93 13.79 -14.34 -7.13
C SER A 93 12.60 -13.97 -6.27
N LYS A 94 11.60 -14.84 -6.20
CA LYS A 94 10.62 -14.80 -5.14
C LYS A 94 11.33 -15.12 -3.83
N ASP A 95 10.95 -14.44 -2.75
CA ASP A 95 11.48 -14.66 -1.41
C ASP A 95 10.38 -15.25 -0.52
N ASP A 96 10.42 -16.56 -0.36
CA ASP A 96 9.43 -17.29 0.45
C ASP A 96 9.85 -17.39 1.93
N GLU A 97 11.02 -16.88 2.32
CA GLU A 97 11.49 -16.84 3.71
C GLU A 97 10.97 -15.60 4.44
N LEU A 98 10.72 -14.51 3.70
CA LEU A 98 10.18 -13.30 4.26
C LEU A 98 8.66 -13.38 4.43
N ALA A 99 8.21 -12.87 5.56
CA ALA A 99 6.80 -12.65 5.86
C ALA A 99 6.58 -11.21 6.31
N VAL A 100 5.33 -10.77 6.31
CA VAL A 100 4.93 -9.47 6.83
C VAL A 100 3.83 -9.62 7.86
N LEU A 101 4.01 -8.89 8.98
CA LEU A 101 3.02 -8.77 10.03
C LEU A 101 2.69 -7.29 10.21
N GLY A 102 1.41 -6.95 10.29
CA GLY A 102 0.95 -5.61 10.57
C GLY A 102 0.81 -5.36 12.06
N LEU A 103 1.18 -4.17 12.51
CA LEU A 103 0.89 -3.65 13.84
C LEU A 103 -0.06 -2.46 13.69
N LEU A 104 -1.22 -2.52 14.33
CA LEU A 104 -2.07 -1.37 14.55
C LEU A 104 -1.66 -0.71 15.87
N VAL A 105 -1.02 0.44 15.78
CA VAL A 105 -0.51 1.21 16.91
C VAL A 105 -1.48 2.32 17.23
N ARG A 106 -2.23 2.17 18.33
CA ARG A 106 -3.19 3.18 18.81
C ARG A 106 -2.52 4.06 19.84
N GLY A 107 -2.29 5.33 19.49
CA GLY A 107 -1.70 6.32 20.39
C GLY A 107 -2.70 6.77 21.45
N LYS A 108 -2.23 6.88 22.70
CA LYS A 108 -2.82 7.75 23.70
C LYS A 108 -1.73 8.74 24.10
N GLY A 109 -1.74 9.94 23.52
CA GLY A 109 -0.98 11.07 24.03
C GLY A 109 0.56 10.95 23.97
N GLU A 110 1.21 12.03 24.27
CA GLU A 110 2.67 12.26 24.19
C GLU A 110 3.54 11.43 25.16
N ASP A 111 2.99 10.51 25.95
CA ASP A 111 3.68 9.79 27.02
C ASP A 111 3.96 8.28 26.74
N ASP A 112 3.79 7.79 25.50
CA ASP A 112 4.04 6.38 25.21
C ASP A 112 5.53 6.13 24.88
N ALA A 113 6.32 5.82 25.92
CA ALA A 113 7.75 5.44 25.79
C ALA A 113 8.02 4.26 24.83
N GLN A 114 6.97 3.59 24.33
CA GLN A 114 7.04 2.51 23.37
C GLN A 114 7.02 3.00 21.91
N SER A 115 6.64 4.26 21.70
CA SER A 115 6.71 4.92 20.40
C SER A 115 8.16 5.07 19.90
N ASP A 116 9.15 5.07 20.80
CA ASP A 116 10.55 5.38 20.47
C ASP A 116 11.28 4.24 19.73
N THR A 117 10.76 3.01 19.75
CA THR A 117 11.38 1.86 19.05
C THR A 117 10.80 1.63 17.65
N LEU A 118 9.61 2.14 17.37
CA LEU A 118 8.96 2.00 16.06
C LEU A 118 9.23 3.23 15.19
N PRO A 119 9.31 3.04 13.86
CA PRO A 119 9.58 4.14 12.94
C PRO A 119 8.51 5.23 13.06
N SER A 120 8.91 6.49 12.95
CA SER A 120 8.02 7.64 12.97
C SER A 120 8.16 8.43 11.66
N GLY A 121 7.03 8.60 10.99
CA GLY A 121 6.91 9.29 9.71
C GLY A 121 6.71 8.34 8.54
N PRO A 122 6.02 8.82 7.50
CA PRO A 122 5.61 7.99 6.35
C PRO A 122 6.81 7.28 5.71
N HIS A 123 6.71 5.95 5.60
CA HIS A 123 7.70 5.07 4.96
C HIS A 123 9.06 4.98 5.67
N ALA A 124 9.20 5.56 6.88
CA ALA A 124 10.40 5.41 7.70
C ALA A 124 10.62 3.94 8.07
N VAL A 125 11.88 3.54 8.18
CA VAL A 125 12.32 2.19 8.50
C VAL A 125 13.18 2.20 9.77
N THR A 126 12.96 1.24 10.66
CA THR A 126 13.79 1.00 11.84
C THR A 126 14.14 -0.49 11.91
N SER A 127 15.40 -0.83 12.13
CA SER A 127 15.78 -2.22 12.40
C SER A 127 15.50 -2.56 13.87
N LEU A 128 14.77 -3.64 14.09
CA LEU A 128 14.49 -4.18 15.43
C LEU A 128 15.47 -5.28 15.86
N GLY A 129 16.51 -5.54 15.05
CA GLY A 129 17.45 -6.65 15.24
C GLY A 129 16.98 -7.95 14.59
N GLU A 130 17.81 -8.98 14.62
CA GLU A 130 17.51 -10.34 14.11
C GLU A 130 16.93 -10.40 12.68
N GLY A 131 17.30 -9.42 11.83
CA GLY A 131 16.81 -9.33 10.46
C GLY A 131 15.36 -8.82 10.32
N VAL A 132 14.78 -8.25 11.40
CA VAL A 132 13.45 -7.66 11.38
C VAL A 132 13.53 -6.16 11.10
N LEU A 133 12.75 -5.70 10.12
CA LEU A 133 12.51 -4.30 9.84
C LEU A 133 11.10 -3.92 10.29
N ALA A 134 10.98 -2.81 11.01
CA ALA A 134 9.72 -2.12 11.22
C ALA A 134 9.61 -0.96 10.21
N ILE A 135 8.48 -0.84 9.54
CA ILE A 135 8.25 0.15 8.47
C ILE A 135 6.93 0.85 8.75
N ASP A 136 6.95 2.18 8.84
CA ASP A 136 5.71 2.96 8.89
C ASP A 136 4.99 2.83 7.54
N ALA A 137 3.77 2.27 7.56
CA ALA A 137 3.02 2.00 6.33
C ALA A 137 2.47 3.28 5.67
N GLY A 138 2.46 4.40 6.39
CA GLY A 138 1.95 5.68 5.90
C GLY A 138 0.42 5.75 5.88
N CYS A 139 -0.28 4.80 6.49
CA CYS A 139 -1.73 4.84 6.68
C CYS A 139 -2.08 5.08 8.15
N SER A 140 -3.08 5.93 8.40
CA SER A 140 -3.55 6.25 9.73
C SER A 140 -4.99 6.75 9.71
N ASP A 141 -5.72 6.53 10.79
CA ASP A 141 -7.06 7.06 11.03
C ASP A 141 -7.32 7.15 12.55
N GLU A 142 -7.88 8.28 13.01
CA GLU A 142 -8.30 8.51 14.40
C GLU A 142 -7.25 8.14 15.47
N GLY A 143 -5.98 8.47 15.22
CA GLY A 143 -4.87 8.18 16.16
C GLY A 143 -4.37 6.73 16.11
N THR A 144 -4.86 5.92 15.17
CA THR A 144 -4.29 4.60 14.88
C THR A 144 -3.38 4.70 13.67
N ARG A 145 -2.15 4.22 13.78
CA ARG A 145 -1.21 4.11 12.65
C ARG A 145 -0.84 2.66 12.37
N CYS A 146 -0.46 2.41 11.13
CA CYS A 146 -0.08 1.11 10.62
C CYS A 146 1.45 0.99 10.56
N VAL A 147 2.02 -0.05 11.15
CA VAL A 147 3.45 -0.39 11.04
C VAL A 147 3.57 -1.82 10.53
N GLU A 148 4.38 -2.03 9.51
CA GLU A 148 4.69 -3.36 8.98
C GLU A 148 5.97 -3.90 9.64
N LEU A 149 5.98 -5.17 10.06
CA LEU A 149 7.18 -5.90 10.41
C LEU A 149 7.53 -6.86 9.27
N TRP A 150 8.74 -6.71 8.70
CA TRP A 150 9.27 -7.60 7.66
C TRP A 150 10.41 -8.42 8.22
N GLY A 151 10.40 -9.73 8.01
CA GLY A 151 11.43 -10.64 8.47
C GLY A 151 11.00 -12.09 8.29
N ASN A 152 11.79 -13.04 8.79
CA ASN A 152 11.31 -14.41 8.83
C ASN A 152 10.19 -14.58 9.88
N GLY A 153 9.32 -15.58 9.68
CA GLY A 153 8.13 -15.78 10.52
C GLY A 153 8.41 -15.76 12.03
N PRO A 154 9.32 -16.60 12.54
CA PRO A 154 9.62 -16.63 13.98
C PRO A 154 10.14 -15.30 14.54
N SER A 155 11.02 -14.60 13.81
CA SER A 155 11.59 -13.32 14.26
C SER A 155 10.57 -12.20 14.30
N ILE A 156 9.66 -12.11 13.30
CA ILE A 156 8.60 -11.08 13.32
C ILE A 156 7.58 -11.35 14.41
N GLU A 157 7.23 -12.61 14.70
CA GLU A 157 6.34 -12.98 15.78
C GLU A 157 6.92 -12.61 17.15
N ALA A 158 8.21 -12.90 17.39
CA ALA A 158 8.91 -12.51 18.60
C ALA A 158 8.96 -10.98 18.76
N SER A 159 9.28 -10.26 17.69
CA SER A 159 9.29 -8.79 17.68
C SER A 159 7.92 -8.20 17.93
N ALA A 160 6.87 -8.75 17.33
CA ALA A 160 5.49 -8.33 17.55
C ALA A 160 5.04 -8.56 19.00
N ALA A 161 5.39 -9.70 19.59
CA ALA A 161 5.09 -10.01 20.98
C ALA A 161 5.70 -8.98 21.95
N LEU A 162 6.93 -8.51 21.70
CA LEU A 162 7.55 -7.45 22.47
C LEU A 162 6.80 -6.11 22.36
N GLN A 163 6.28 -5.79 21.18
CA GLN A 163 5.54 -4.55 20.94
C GLN A 163 4.10 -4.57 21.49
N THR A 164 3.51 -5.77 21.65
CA THR A 164 2.14 -5.93 22.16
C THR A 164 2.07 -6.18 23.67
N SER A 165 3.13 -6.70 24.29
CA SER A 165 3.13 -7.17 25.69
C SER A 165 3.17 -6.07 26.75
N SER A 166 3.42 -4.81 26.42
CA SER A 166 3.52 -3.72 27.39
C SER A 166 2.18 -3.23 27.96
N ASP A 167 1.07 -3.69 27.42
CA ASP A 167 -0.28 -3.36 27.91
C ASP A 167 -0.82 -4.31 29.00
N ALA A 168 0.01 -5.18 29.57
CA ALA A 168 -0.35 -6.18 30.59
C ALA A 168 -0.86 -5.60 31.92
N ARG A 169 -1.16 -4.29 32.01
CA ARG A 169 -1.63 -3.64 33.24
C ARG A 169 -3.13 -3.75 33.52
N THR A 170 -3.91 -4.34 32.62
CA THR A 170 -5.34 -4.56 32.83
C THR A 170 -5.73 -6.01 32.48
N PRO A 171 -5.71 -6.95 33.44
CA PRO A 171 -6.29 -8.26 33.25
C PRO A 171 -7.82 -8.11 33.16
N ASN A 172 -8.45 -8.72 32.14
CA ASN A 172 -9.90 -8.80 31.91
C ASN A 172 -10.56 -7.81 30.93
N LYS A 173 -9.86 -7.24 29.96
CA LYS A 173 -10.54 -6.69 28.81
C LYS A 173 -10.40 -7.69 27.65
N THR A 174 -11.54 -8.26 27.19
CA THR A 174 -11.59 -9.00 25.92
C THR A 174 -11.26 -8.00 24.83
N VAL A 175 -10.00 -7.94 24.44
CA VAL A 175 -9.56 -7.10 23.32
C VAL A 175 -10.01 -7.81 22.05
N ALA A 176 -10.82 -7.15 21.25
CA ALA A 176 -11.14 -7.66 19.92
C ALA A 176 -9.81 -7.83 19.18
N VAL A 177 -9.58 -9.03 18.66
CA VAL A 177 -8.38 -9.32 17.86
C VAL A 177 -8.55 -8.58 16.53
N ALA A 178 -7.61 -7.70 16.21
CA ALA A 178 -7.63 -6.99 14.93
C ALA A 178 -7.48 -7.97 13.75
N THR A 179 -8.15 -7.68 12.66
CA THR A 179 -8.23 -8.54 11.49
C THR A 179 -7.57 -7.91 10.27
N ILE A 180 -7.33 -8.70 9.22
CA ILE A 180 -6.90 -8.17 7.90
C ILE A 180 -7.89 -7.10 7.41
N SER A 181 -9.18 -7.27 7.67
CA SER A 181 -10.20 -6.27 7.29
C SER A 181 -9.99 -4.93 8.00
N ASP A 182 -9.58 -4.92 9.26
CA ASP A 182 -9.27 -3.69 9.99
C ASP A 182 -8.06 -2.96 9.39
N TRP A 183 -7.01 -3.72 9.03
CA TRP A 183 -5.85 -3.18 8.33
C TRP A 183 -6.23 -2.60 6.97
N THR A 184 -6.90 -3.39 6.13
CA THR A 184 -7.31 -2.97 4.79
C THR A 184 -8.27 -1.77 4.84
N ARG A 185 -9.14 -1.70 5.86
CA ARG A 185 -9.99 -0.53 6.06
C ARG A 185 -9.19 0.75 6.26
N LEU A 186 -8.12 0.71 7.05
CA LEU A 186 -7.24 1.88 7.26
C LEU A 186 -6.50 2.27 5.96
N GLU A 187 -6.02 1.28 5.20
CA GLU A 187 -5.43 1.53 3.88
C GLU A 187 -6.44 2.21 2.94
N ILE A 188 -7.67 1.68 2.86
CA ILE A 188 -8.76 2.26 2.07
C ILE A 188 -9.03 3.71 2.47
N LEU A 189 -9.21 4.00 3.75
CA LEU A 189 -9.48 5.35 4.24
C LEU A 189 -8.33 6.33 4.01
N SER A 190 -7.10 5.82 3.90
CA SER A 190 -5.91 6.58 3.51
C SER A 190 -5.73 6.69 2.00
N GLY A 191 -6.65 6.14 1.21
CA GLY A 191 -6.58 6.14 -0.26
C GLY A 191 -5.51 5.22 -0.84
N VAL A 192 -5.08 4.21 -0.09
CA VAL A 192 -4.10 3.21 -0.53
C VAL A 192 -4.83 2.04 -1.18
N ILE A 193 -4.44 1.72 -2.40
CA ILE A 193 -4.91 0.54 -3.14
C ILE A 193 -3.74 -0.37 -3.45
N HIS A 194 -3.91 -1.66 -3.26
CA HIS A 194 -2.98 -2.68 -3.72
C HIS A 194 -3.53 -3.39 -4.96
N ILE A 195 -2.68 -3.52 -5.97
CA ILE A 195 -3.03 -4.25 -7.18
C ILE A 195 -3.12 -5.74 -6.86
N THR A 196 -4.24 -6.32 -7.24
CA THR A 196 -4.46 -7.77 -7.24
C THR A 196 -4.30 -8.32 -8.65
N PRO A 197 -4.19 -9.63 -8.85
CA PRO A 197 -4.18 -10.21 -10.20
C PRO A 197 -5.35 -9.77 -11.09
N ALA A 198 -6.52 -9.53 -10.50
CA ALA A 198 -7.71 -9.05 -11.23
C ALA A 198 -7.64 -7.58 -11.65
N LEU A 199 -6.82 -6.76 -10.97
CA LEU A 199 -6.64 -5.33 -11.26
C LEU A 199 -5.39 -5.06 -12.10
N SER A 200 -4.54 -6.07 -12.28
CA SER A 200 -3.27 -5.94 -13.02
C SER A 200 -3.52 -5.56 -14.48
N GLU A 201 -2.82 -4.54 -14.95
CA GLU A 201 -2.90 -3.95 -16.29
C GLU A 201 -4.25 -3.29 -16.66
N GLU A 202 -5.17 -3.14 -15.69
CA GLU A 202 -6.48 -2.52 -15.94
C GLU A 202 -6.46 -1.00 -15.81
N TYR A 203 -5.60 -0.44 -14.94
CA TYR A 203 -5.62 0.96 -14.58
C TYR A 203 -4.31 1.68 -14.87
N THR A 204 -4.41 2.98 -15.10
CA THR A 204 -3.27 3.87 -15.23
C THR A 204 -2.88 4.43 -13.86
N PRO A 205 -1.62 4.83 -13.65
CA PRO A 205 -1.18 5.48 -12.40
C PRO A 205 -2.06 6.66 -11.99
N ALA A 206 -2.48 7.49 -12.94
CA ALA A 206 -3.32 8.65 -12.66
C ALA A 206 -4.72 8.29 -12.14
N GLN A 207 -5.32 7.20 -12.63
CA GLN A 207 -6.60 6.72 -12.11
C GLN A 207 -6.49 6.23 -10.66
N LEU A 208 -5.35 5.65 -10.29
CA LEU A 208 -5.07 5.14 -8.94
C LEU A 208 -4.45 6.20 -8.01
N ASN A 209 -4.37 7.46 -8.45
CA ASN A 209 -3.72 8.56 -7.74
C ASN A 209 -2.21 8.39 -7.51
N TYR A 210 -1.55 7.46 -8.20
CA TYR A 210 -0.11 7.21 -8.05
C TYR A 210 0.75 8.38 -8.54
N ASP A 211 0.19 9.25 -9.37
CA ASP A 211 0.80 10.48 -9.86
C ASP A 211 0.87 11.59 -8.79
N ILE A 212 0.01 11.56 -7.78
CA ILE A 212 -0.06 12.55 -6.70
C ILE A 212 0.28 11.99 -5.33
N SER A 213 0.17 10.67 -5.11
CA SER A 213 0.50 10.01 -3.84
C SER A 213 1.98 9.70 -3.65
N GLY A 214 2.83 10.00 -4.63
CA GLY A 214 4.27 9.77 -4.55
C GLY A 214 4.74 8.38 -5.02
N VAL A 215 3.84 7.51 -5.47
CA VAL A 215 4.18 6.20 -6.08
C VAL A 215 4.91 6.38 -7.41
N VAL A 216 4.61 7.46 -8.16
CA VAL A 216 5.34 7.84 -9.38
C VAL A 216 6.20 9.06 -9.08
N ASN A 217 7.50 8.94 -9.31
CA ASN A 217 8.44 10.05 -9.24
C ASN A 217 8.71 10.59 -10.65
N PHE A 218 8.19 11.79 -10.96
CA PHE A 218 8.39 12.44 -12.26
C PHE A 218 9.74 13.18 -12.41
N LYS A 219 10.53 13.24 -11.34
CA LYS A 219 11.84 13.90 -11.33
C LYS A 219 13.01 12.93 -11.51
N LYS A 220 12.74 11.62 -11.44
CA LYS A 220 13.76 10.57 -11.65
C LYS A 220 14.09 10.38 -13.14
N GLY A 221 15.13 9.60 -13.42
CA GLY A 221 15.50 9.17 -14.79
C GLY A 221 14.44 8.26 -15.45
N CYS A 222 14.66 7.93 -16.72
CA CYS A 222 13.75 7.13 -17.54
C CYS A 222 13.52 5.73 -16.96
N TYR A 223 12.30 5.22 -17.16
CA TYR A 223 11.91 3.86 -16.81
C TYR A 223 10.92 3.28 -17.83
N THR A 224 10.71 1.97 -17.82
CA THR A 224 9.80 1.26 -18.73
C THR A 224 8.35 1.78 -18.60
N GLY A 225 7.75 2.20 -19.73
CA GLY A 225 6.38 2.75 -19.77
C GLY A 225 6.25 4.24 -19.42
N GLN A 226 7.34 4.92 -19.06
CA GLN A 226 7.34 6.33 -18.65
C GLN A 226 6.72 7.27 -19.67
N GLU A 227 6.94 7.06 -20.97
CA GLU A 227 6.44 7.99 -22.00
C GLU A 227 4.93 8.22 -21.88
N ILE A 228 4.17 7.13 -21.73
CA ILE A 228 2.71 7.21 -21.60
C ILE A 228 2.31 7.80 -20.27
N VAL A 229 2.95 7.37 -19.16
CA VAL A 229 2.67 7.86 -17.80
C VAL A 229 2.95 9.36 -17.69
N ALA A 230 4.11 9.82 -18.17
CA ALA A 230 4.47 11.24 -18.17
C ALA A 230 3.57 12.07 -19.09
N ARG A 231 3.24 11.55 -20.27
CA ARG A 231 2.30 12.23 -21.20
C ARG A 231 0.93 12.44 -20.56
N MET A 232 0.42 11.43 -19.85
CA MET A 232 -0.85 11.56 -19.15
C MET A 232 -0.78 12.61 -18.04
N PHE A 233 0.29 12.63 -17.25
CA PHE A 233 0.49 13.60 -16.18
C PHE A 233 0.60 15.05 -16.69
N TYR A 234 1.43 15.31 -17.72
CA TYR A 234 1.71 16.67 -18.18
C TYR A 234 0.70 17.22 -19.20
N ARG A 235 -0.07 16.35 -19.89
CA ARG A 235 -0.89 16.76 -21.05
C ARG A 235 -2.37 16.40 -20.94
N SER A 236 -2.79 15.74 -19.87
CA SER A 236 -4.19 15.36 -19.68
C SER A 236 -4.60 15.46 -18.21
N THR A 237 -5.88 15.75 -17.99
CA THR A 237 -6.49 15.62 -16.67
C THR A 237 -7.25 14.29 -16.65
N PRO A 238 -7.01 13.42 -15.67
CA PRO A 238 -7.76 12.17 -15.57
C PRO A 238 -9.24 12.47 -15.34
N LYS A 239 -10.10 11.79 -16.09
CA LYS A 239 -11.57 11.95 -15.94
C LYS A 239 -12.08 11.30 -14.68
N LYS A 240 -11.41 10.22 -14.22
CA LYS A 240 -11.75 9.49 -13.01
C LYS A 240 -10.52 9.34 -12.15
N ARG A 241 -10.72 9.44 -10.83
CA ARG A 241 -9.71 9.19 -9.81
C ARG A 241 -10.26 8.26 -8.74
N LEU A 242 -9.37 7.64 -8.02
CA LEU A 242 -9.69 6.77 -6.89
C LEU A 242 -10.06 7.62 -5.67
N TYR A 243 -11.22 7.33 -5.09
CA TYR A 243 -11.67 7.98 -3.86
C TYR A 243 -12.04 6.93 -2.80
N PRO A 244 -11.61 7.14 -1.56
CA PRO A 244 -12.15 6.41 -0.42
C PRO A 244 -13.56 6.92 -0.09
N LEU A 245 -14.43 5.95 0.19
CA LEU A 245 -15.78 6.20 0.68
C LEU A 245 -16.02 5.39 1.95
N HIS A 246 -16.86 5.90 2.84
CA HIS A 246 -17.27 5.14 4.02
C HIS A 246 -18.78 5.29 4.27
N ALA A 247 -19.35 4.26 4.86
CA ALA A 247 -20.74 4.22 5.34
C ALA A 247 -20.77 4.16 6.88
N GLU A 248 -21.95 4.39 7.46
CA GLU A 248 -22.16 4.20 8.90
C GLU A 248 -22.35 2.71 9.27
N ILE A 249 -22.63 1.86 8.28
CA ILE A 249 -22.87 0.43 8.44
C ILE A 249 -21.78 -0.40 7.73
N PRO A 250 -21.53 -1.65 8.16
CA PRO A 250 -20.66 -2.56 7.41
C PRO A 250 -21.17 -2.81 5.99
N LEU A 251 -20.26 -2.91 5.04
CA LEU A 251 -20.55 -3.13 3.63
C LEU A 251 -20.37 -4.60 3.25
N ALA A 252 -21.24 -5.11 2.37
CA ALA A 252 -21.07 -6.42 1.78
C ALA A 252 -19.86 -6.42 0.82
N SER A 253 -19.18 -7.56 0.69
CA SER A 253 -17.97 -7.69 -0.14
C SER A 253 -18.24 -7.51 -1.64
N ASP A 254 -19.47 -7.62 -2.07
CA ASP A 254 -19.96 -7.43 -3.43
C ASP A 254 -20.79 -6.14 -3.59
N ALA A 255 -20.75 -5.25 -2.59
CA ALA A 255 -21.49 -4.00 -2.62
C ALA A 255 -21.08 -3.14 -3.82
N GLU A 256 -22.05 -2.58 -4.48
CA GLU A 256 -21.90 -1.62 -5.56
C GLU A 256 -22.49 -0.27 -5.15
N LEU A 257 -22.14 0.79 -5.85
CA LEU A 257 -22.62 2.13 -5.53
C LEU A 257 -23.25 2.83 -6.74
N ASN A 258 -24.18 3.74 -6.45
CA ASN A 258 -24.75 4.67 -7.42
C ASN A 258 -24.19 6.07 -7.13
N ASP A 259 -23.76 6.74 -8.18
CA ASP A 259 -23.39 8.16 -8.16
C ASP A 259 -24.53 8.94 -8.83
N SER A 260 -25.04 9.98 -8.16
CA SER A 260 -26.13 10.82 -8.68
C SER A 260 -25.82 11.47 -10.03
N ALA A 261 -24.54 11.55 -10.41
CA ALA A 261 -24.10 12.06 -11.71
C ALA A 261 -23.93 10.97 -12.78
N SER A 262 -24.14 9.69 -12.45
CA SER A 262 -23.97 8.55 -13.35
C SER A 262 -25.25 7.74 -13.45
N GLU A 263 -25.59 7.30 -14.65
CA GLU A 263 -26.72 6.39 -14.87
C GLU A 263 -26.34 4.92 -14.62
N THR A 264 -25.04 4.65 -14.40
CA THR A 264 -24.52 3.28 -14.23
C THR A 264 -24.02 3.06 -12.82
N THR A 265 -24.29 1.86 -12.31
CA THR A 265 -23.73 1.37 -11.04
C THR A 265 -22.19 1.27 -11.14
N ILE A 266 -21.52 1.67 -10.09
CA ILE A 266 -20.06 1.65 -10.00
C ILE A 266 -19.64 0.50 -9.10
N LYS A 267 -18.72 -0.34 -9.58
CA LYS A 267 -18.10 -1.41 -8.80
C LYS A 267 -16.85 -0.87 -8.13
N PRO A 268 -16.72 -0.99 -6.79
CA PRO A 268 -15.51 -0.63 -6.07
C PRO A 268 -14.31 -1.51 -6.46
N LEU A 269 -13.11 -0.99 -6.29
CA LEU A 269 -11.87 -1.73 -6.47
C LEU A 269 -11.48 -2.52 -5.22
N ALA A 270 -11.86 -2.01 -4.03
CA ALA A 270 -11.63 -2.65 -2.75
C ALA A 270 -12.75 -2.31 -1.78
N ILE A 271 -13.08 -3.25 -0.87
CA ILE A 271 -14.05 -3.09 0.22
C ILE A 271 -13.48 -3.75 1.47
N ALA A 272 -13.54 -3.05 2.61
CA ALA A 272 -13.24 -3.62 3.92
C ALA A 272 -14.03 -2.92 5.03
N GLY A 273 -14.71 -3.70 5.85
CA GLY A 273 -15.56 -3.17 6.94
C GLY A 273 -16.66 -2.25 6.40
N ASN A 274 -16.61 -0.99 6.76
CA ASN A 274 -17.54 0.05 6.31
C ASN A 274 -16.92 1.03 5.28
N ALA A 275 -15.76 0.66 4.70
CA ALA A 275 -15.03 1.49 3.76
C ALA A 275 -14.85 0.80 2.41
N MET A 276 -14.78 1.59 1.34
CA MET A 276 -14.49 1.13 0.00
C MET A 276 -13.66 2.13 -0.79
N LEU A 277 -12.95 1.65 -1.83
CA LEU A 277 -12.27 2.47 -2.83
C LEU A 277 -12.97 2.32 -4.16
N ALA A 278 -13.36 3.44 -4.77
CA ALA A 278 -14.00 3.44 -6.07
C ALA A 278 -13.43 4.52 -6.99
N LEU A 279 -13.48 4.25 -8.30
CA LEU A 279 -13.17 5.24 -9.31
C LEU A 279 -14.39 6.10 -9.57
N LEU A 280 -14.33 7.35 -9.15
CA LEU A 280 -15.35 8.36 -9.38
C LEU A 280 -14.84 9.40 -10.38
N ASP A 281 -15.78 10.06 -11.07
CA ASP A 281 -15.44 11.23 -11.86
C ASP A 281 -14.82 12.30 -10.95
N THR A 282 -13.97 13.15 -11.50
CA THR A 282 -13.35 14.23 -10.74
C THR A 282 -14.40 15.12 -10.10
N ASP A 283 -14.12 15.56 -8.86
CA ASP A 283 -15.02 16.38 -8.02
C ASP A 283 -16.30 15.69 -7.53
N PRO A 284 -16.17 14.54 -6.81
CA PRO A 284 -17.32 13.80 -6.30
C PRO A 284 -17.89 14.36 -4.99
N LEU A 285 -17.24 15.33 -4.33
CA LEU A 285 -17.63 15.80 -2.98
C LEU A 285 -19.00 16.47 -2.94
N ALA A 286 -19.43 17.06 -4.07
CA ALA A 286 -20.74 17.72 -4.19
C ALA A 286 -21.86 16.76 -4.61
N ARG A 287 -21.58 15.44 -4.72
CA ARG A 287 -22.53 14.46 -5.24
C ARG A 287 -23.08 13.57 -4.15
N GLU A 288 -24.28 13.07 -4.38
CA GLU A 288 -24.86 12.05 -3.53
C GLU A 288 -24.43 10.66 -4.04
N ILE A 289 -23.72 9.93 -3.21
CA ILE A 289 -23.29 8.56 -3.45
C ILE A 289 -24.03 7.65 -2.48
N THR A 290 -24.67 6.61 -2.99
CA THR A 290 -25.47 5.67 -2.21
C THR A 290 -25.12 4.23 -2.55
N LEU A 291 -25.47 3.28 -1.69
CA LEU A 291 -25.43 1.85 -2.03
C LEU A 291 -26.43 1.54 -3.15
N ALA A 292 -26.03 0.74 -4.11
CA ALA A 292 -26.92 0.32 -5.19
C ALA A 292 -28.04 -0.59 -4.71
N SER A 293 -27.77 -1.41 -3.68
CA SER A 293 -28.76 -2.31 -3.07
C SER A 293 -29.73 -1.59 -2.14
N GLU A 294 -29.33 -0.43 -1.57
CA GLU A 294 -30.12 0.31 -0.59
C GLU A 294 -29.84 1.81 -0.67
N ALA A 295 -30.65 2.54 -1.42
CA ALA A 295 -30.48 3.98 -1.68
C ALA A 295 -30.58 4.87 -0.41
N SER A 296 -31.10 4.35 0.70
CA SER A 296 -31.12 5.07 2.00
C SER A 296 -29.73 5.12 2.64
N VAL A 297 -28.80 4.23 2.28
CA VAL A 297 -27.44 4.20 2.80
C VAL A 297 -26.57 5.13 1.98
N LYS A 298 -26.21 6.27 2.57
CA LYS A 298 -25.29 7.24 1.97
C LYS A 298 -23.84 6.88 2.25
N LEU A 299 -22.98 7.14 1.27
CA LEU A 299 -21.56 6.96 1.35
C LEU A 299 -20.89 8.33 1.38
N ALA A 300 -20.13 8.61 2.43
CA ALA A 300 -19.34 9.83 2.51
C ALA A 300 -18.02 9.65 1.76
N VAL A 301 -17.75 10.54 0.82
CA VAL A 301 -16.47 10.59 0.09
C VAL A 301 -15.44 11.28 0.96
N LYS A 302 -14.25 10.70 1.08
CA LYS A 302 -13.10 11.28 1.78
C LYS A 302 -12.03 11.68 0.75
N GLU A 303 -11.43 12.85 0.91
CA GLU A 303 -10.21 13.18 0.17
C GLU A 303 -9.00 12.65 0.93
N PRO A 304 -8.15 11.84 0.30
CA PRO A 304 -6.90 11.42 0.91
C PRO A 304 -5.97 12.61 1.16
N ASP A 305 -5.14 12.54 2.21
CA ASP A 305 -4.24 13.63 2.61
C ASP A 305 -3.27 14.07 1.52
N TYR A 306 -2.96 13.20 0.56
CA TYR A 306 -2.07 13.53 -0.56
C TYR A 306 -2.73 14.41 -1.64
N PHE A 307 -4.05 14.67 -1.58
CA PHE A 307 -4.70 15.66 -2.47
C PHE A 307 -4.40 17.10 -2.10
N THR A 308 -3.98 17.33 -0.87
CA THR A 308 -3.72 18.68 -0.34
C THR A 308 -2.25 19.10 -0.37
N LYS A 309 -1.37 18.28 -0.95
CA LYS A 309 0.09 18.51 -1.00
C LYS A 309 0.57 19.15 -2.29
#